data_2c901d67642afe596e4f0b75a3b12a75
#
_entry.id   2c901d67642afe596e4f0b75a3b12a75
#
_cell.length_a   1.000
_cell.length_b   1.000
_cell.length_c   1.000
_cell.angle_alpha   90.00
_cell.angle_beta   90.00
_cell.angle_gamma   90.00
#
_symmetry.space_group_name_H-M   'P 1'
#
loop_
_entity.id
_entity.type
_entity.pdbx_description
1 polymer ?
#
loop_
_entity_poly.entity_id
_entity_poly.type
_entity_poly.pdbx_seq_one_letter_code
_entity_poly.pdbx_strand_id
1 'polypeptide(L)'
;GLDLTFFGVNLTFDQQFVTQLSAVRGANSFYLSDPERIRSVFDEDFDYLVTPIAYDLKMALTPAEGFRVEAVYGLPGVSPGAAQADMKVATVFLSRRKGALLARLSRTEPVTPGQSLLRGALSFQSAEGAESSSLLTASYSGGEPLATTEAWYSQQTVRKTVALTNFVLGAKGASDKWYAGDKAGARALADRTAELLEHEAERL
;
A
#
# COMPACT_ATOMS: atom_id res chain seq x y z
N GLY A 1 9.36 -25.14 8.57
CA GLY A 1 8.79 -24.26 9.59
C GLY A 1 7.33 -24.59 9.80
N LEU A 2 6.74 -24.11 10.88
CA LEU A 2 5.29 -24.16 11.09
C LEU A 2 4.74 -22.80 10.67
N ASP A 3 3.83 -22.79 9.70
CA ASP A 3 3.07 -21.61 9.33
C ASP A 3 1.76 -21.59 10.11
N LEU A 4 1.28 -20.42 10.47
CA LEU A 4 0.13 -20.24 11.36
C LEU A 4 -0.85 -19.25 10.75
N THR A 5 -2.09 -19.70 10.50
CA THR A 5 -3.14 -18.85 9.97
C THR A 5 -4.24 -18.67 11.02
N PHE A 6 -4.53 -17.41 11.37
CA PHE A 6 -5.59 -17.04 12.30
C PHE A 6 -6.82 -16.56 11.56
N PHE A 7 -7.97 -17.02 12.00
CA PHE A 7 -9.27 -16.55 11.53
C PHE A 7 -9.98 -15.80 12.65
N GLY A 8 -10.15 -14.49 12.46
CA GLY A 8 -10.96 -13.65 13.35
C GLY A 8 -12.43 -13.70 12.94
N VAL A 9 -13.31 -14.04 13.88
CA VAL A 9 -14.75 -14.10 13.69
C VAL A 9 -15.41 -13.14 14.65
N ASN A 10 -16.33 -12.30 14.19
CA ASN A 10 -17.11 -11.33 14.96
C ASN A 10 -16.67 -9.85 14.77
N LEU A 11 -17.52 -8.94 15.27
CA LEU A 11 -17.45 -7.48 15.03
C LEU A 11 -16.29 -6.74 15.72
N THR A 12 -15.63 -7.36 16.68
CA THR A 12 -14.50 -6.76 17.39
C THR A 12 -13.21 -7.42 16.96
N PHE A 13 -12.47 -6.70 16.11
CA PHE A 13 -11.17 -7.14 15.63
C PHE A 13 -10.09 -6.30 16.29
N ASP A 14 -9.19 -6.92 17.05
CA ASP A 14 -8.07 -6.22 17.66
C ASP A 14 -6.99 -5.93 16.61
N GLN A 15 -6.97 -4.71 16.13
CA GLN A 15 -6.00 -4.24 15.12
C GLN A 15 -4.55 -4.34 15.64
N GLN A 16 -4.32 -4.16 16.94
CA GLN A 16 -2.99 -4.26 17.52
C GLN A 16 -2.49 -5.71 17.50
N PHE A 17 -3.37 -6.66 17.84
CA PHE A 17 -3.06 -8.08 17.76
C PHE A 17 -2.70 -8.51 16.33
N VAL A 18 -3.47 -8.08 15.32
CA VAL A 18 -3.18 -8.38 13.92
C VAL A 18 -1.85 -7.79 13.46
N THR A 19 -1.54 -6.58 13.89
CA THR A 19 -0.26 -5.93 13.57
C THR A 19 0.91 -6.71 14.17
N GLN A 20 0.78 -7.16 15.41
CA GLN A 20 1.80 -8.00 16.06
C GLN A 20 1.95 -9.35 15.38
N LEU A 21 0.83 -9.96 14.99
CA LEU A 21 0.83 -11.24 14.30
C LEU A 21 1.50 -11.15 12.92
N SER A 22 1.26 -10.08 12.18
CA SER A 22 1.88 -9.86 10.86
C SER A 22 3.41 -9.69 10.91
N ALA A 23 3.96 -9.41 12.08
CA ALA A 23 5.41 -9.35 12.30
C ALA A 23 6.04 -10.75 12.56
N VAL A 24 5.23 -11.78 12.78
CA VAL A 24 5.70 -13.15 13.00
C VAL A 24 5.88 -13.86 11.66
N ARG A 25 7.06 -14.43 11.44
CA ARG A 25 7.36 -15.20 10.22
C ARG A 25 6.45 -16.43 10.14
N GLY A 26 5.83 -16.63 8.99
CA GLY A 26 4.88 -17.73 8.74
C GLY A 26 3.46 -17.47 9.28
N ALA A 27 3.22 -16.33 9.95
CA ALA A 27 1.90 -16.02 10.46
C ALA A 27 1.07 -15.21 9.45
N ASN A 28 -0.21 -15.55 9.39
CA ASN A 28 -1.21 -14.85 8.58
C ASN A 28 -2.50 -14.68 9.38
N SER A 29 -3.32 -13.71 9.02
CA SER A 29 -4.61 -13.48 9.68
C SER A 29 -5.67 -13.01 8.71
N PHE A 30 -6.90 -13.52 8.89
CA PHE A 30 -8.06 -13.17 8.09
C PHE A 30 -9.26 -12.88 8.97
N TYR A 31 -10.03 -11.90 8.54
CA TYR A 31 -11.30 -11.59 9.14
C TYR A 31 -12.45 -12.21 8.34
N LEU A 32 -13.29 -12.97 9.02
CA LEU A 32 -14.46 -13.64 8.46
C LEU A 32 -15.72 -12.95 8.98
N SER A 33 -16.30 -12.08 8.16
CA SER A 33 -17.43 -11.23 8.53
C SER A 33 -18.76 -11.96 8.55
N ASP A 34 -18.92 -12.96 7.70
CA ASP A 34 -20.19 -13.62 7.40
C ASP A 34 -19.97 -15.02 6.79
N PRO A 35 -21.03 -15.86 6.74
CA PRO A 35 -20.93 -17.23 6.21
C PRO A 35 -20.50 -17.31 4.74
N GLU A 36 -20.84 -16.32 3.92
CA GLU A 36 -20.47 -16.30 2.50
C GLU A 36 -18.97 -16.06 2.38
N ARG A 37 -18.43 -15.17 3.20
CA ARG A 37 -16.97 -14.91 3.27
C ARG A 37 -16.22 -16.15 3.77
N ILE A 38 -16.77 -16.88 4.75
CA ILE A 38 -16.19 -18.16 5.23
C ILE A 38 -16.09 -19.15 4.06
N ARG A 39 -17.18 -19.35 3.32
CA ARG A 39 -17.19 -20.25 2.17
C ARG A 39 -16.18 -19.82 1.10
N SER A 40 -16.20 -18.56 0.67
CA SER A 40 -15.27 -18.05 -0.33
C SER A 40 -13.81 -18.26 0.10
N VAL A 41 -13.50 -18.02 1.36
CA VAL A 41 -12.13 -18.18 1.89
C VAL A 41 -11.69 -19.64 1.83
N PHE A 42 -12.52 -20.60 2.26
CA PHE A 42 -12.12 -22.00 2.33
C PHE A 42 -12.28 -22.75 1.00
N ASP A 43 -13.24 -22.38 0.15
CA ASP A 43 -13.46 -23.04 -1.14
C ASP A 43 -12.60 -22.46 -2.27
N GLU A 44 -12.34 -21.14 -2.24
CA GLU A 44 -11.71 -20.46 -3.37
C GLU A 44 -10.33 -19.91 -3.06
N ASP A 45 -10.12 -19.39 -1.84
CA ASP A 45 -8.94 -18.62 -1.49
C ASP A 45 -7.93 -19.39 -0.63
N PHE A 46 -8.23 -20.61 -0.22
CA PHE A 46 -7.46 -21.37 0.77
C PHE A 46 -5.97 -21.49 0.39
N ASP A 47 -5.66 -21.85 -0.86
CA ASP A 47 -4.29 -22.00 -1.33
C ASP A 47 -3.49 -20.68 -1.23
N TYR A 48 -4.16 -19.53 -1.42
CA TYR A 48 -3.55 -18.21 -1.29
C TYR A 48 -3.28 -17.83 0.16
N LEU A 49 -4.02 -18.41 1.09
CA LEU A 49 -3.89 -18.11 2.51
C LEU A 49 -2.74 -18.86 3.18
N VAL A 50 -2.42 -20.06 2.68
CA VAL A 50 -1.48 -20.99 3.31
C VAL A 50 -0.18 -21.15 2.54
N THR A 51 -0.02 -20.49 1.41
CA THR A 51 1.17 -20.64 0.56
C THR A 51 2.07 -19.40 0.68
N PRO A 52 3.11 -19.42 1.52
CA PRO A 52 4.12 -18.38 1.54
C PRO A 52 4.97 -18.44 0.27
N ILE A 53 5.25 -17.30 -0.34
CA ILE A 53 6.10 -17.17 -1.52
C ILE A 53 7.44 -16.49 -1.23
N ALA A 54 7.50 -15.72 -0.16
CA ALA A 54 8.74 -15.08 0.28
C ALA A 54 8.69 -14.79 1.79
N TYR A 55 9.88 -14.77 2.39
CA TYR A 55 10.11 -14.44 3.78
C TYR A 55 11.09 -13.28 3.94
N ASP A 56 11.00 -12.60 5.07
CA ASP A 56 11.93 -11.55 5.48
C ASP A 56 12.16 -10.48 4.40
N LEU A 57 11.07 -10.13 3.69
CA LEU A 57 11.14 -9.08 2.71
C LEU A 57 11.51 -7.76 3.37
N LYS A 58 12.57 -7.16 2.88
CA LYS A 58 13.05 -5.85 3.27
C LYS A 58 13.07 -4.94 2.06
N MET A 59 12.57 -3.73 2.21
CA MET A 59 12.64 -2.71 1.19
C MET A 59 13.13 -1.41 1.83
N ALA A 60 14.16 -0.82 1.24
CA ALA A 60 14.66 0.49 1.58
C ALA A 60 14.41 1.44 0.41
N LEU A 61 13.73 2.56 0.67
CA LEU A 61 13.49 3.61 -0.30
C LEU A 61 14.30 4.84 0.09
N THR A 62 15.26 5.22 -0.74
CA THR A 62 16.13 6.38 -0.54
C THR A 62 15.80 7.43 -1.59
N PRO A 63 15.16 8.56 -1.21
CA PRO A 63 14.93 9.65 -2.13
C PRO A 63 16.27 10.27 -2.58
N ALA A 64 16.31 10.75 -3.82
CA ALA A 64 17.44 11.50 -4.32
C ALA A 64 17.54 12.89 -3.66
N GLU A 65 18.67 13.55 -3.83
CA GLU A 65 18.85 14.92 -3.36
C GLU A 65 17.76 15.85 -3.90
N GLY A 66 17.23 16.73 -3.05
CA GLY A 66 16.09 17.59 -3.36
C GLY A 66 14.71 16.94 -3.19
N PHE A 67 14.65 15.66 -2.76
CA PHE A 67 13.39 14.95 -2.50
C PHE A 67 13.30 14.44 -1.07
N ARG A 68 12.06 14.25 -0.60
CA ARG A 68 11.74 13.62 0.69
C ARG A 68 10.57 12.67 0.53
N VAL A 69 10.57 11.58 1.29
CA VAL A 69 9.42 10.69 1.39
C VAL A 69 8.38 11.34 2.31
N GLU A 70 7.23 11.71 1.76
CA GLU A 70 6.12 12.24 2.55
C GLU A 70 5.27 11.13 3.16
N ALA A 71 5.00 10.09 2.39
CA ALA A 71 4.22 8.95 2.84
C ALA A 71 4.53 7.71 2.00
N VAL A 72 4.34 6.54 2.59
CA VAL A 72 4.30 5.26 1.87
C VAL A 72 2.98 4.58 2.21
N TYR A 73 2.26 4.16 1.18
CA TYR A 73 0.99 3.46 1.31
C TYR A 73 1.15 2.01 0.87
N GLY A 74 0.42 1.11 1.53
CA GLY A 74 0.46 -0.33 1.27
C GLY A 74 1.29 -1.13 2.25
N LEU A 75 2.09 -0.48 3.12
CA LEU A 75 2.78 -1.12 4.25
C LEU A 75 2.71 -0.25 5.50
N PRO A 76 2.57 -0.85 6.69
CA PRO A 76 2.61 -0.12 7.96
C PRO A 76 4.03 0.30 8.34
N GLY A 77 4.15 1.32 9.18
CA GLY A 77 5.38 1.62 9.93
C GLY A 77 6.34 2.63 9.32
N VAL A 78 5.97 3.30 8.22
CA VAL A 78 6.81 4.37 7.65
C VAL A 78 6.38 5.74 8.18
N SER A 79 7.30 6.45 8.82
CA SER A 79 7.05 7.81 9.31
C SER A 79 7.14 8.84 8.17
N PRO A 80 6.21 9.80 8.11
CA PRO A 80 6.28 10.89 7.14
C PRO A 80 7.55 11.73 7.31
N GLY A 81 8.14 12.17 6.21
CA GLY A 81 9.30 13.06 6.20
C GLY A 81 10.64 12.38 6.49
N ALA A 82 10.70 11.07 6.51
CA ALA A 82 11.93 10.33 6.71
C ALA A 82 12.91 10.52 5.54
N ALA A 83 14.21 10.64 5.86
CA ALA A 83 15.27 10.68 4.85
C ALA A 83 15.40 9.37 4.06
N GLN A 84 14.92 8.27 4.65
CA GLN A 84 14.85 6.93 4.08
C GLN A 84 13.62 6.23 4.64
N ALA A 85 12.93 5.47 3.81
CA ALA A 85 11.82 4.64 4.26
C ALA A 85 12.23 3.16 4.24
N ASP A 86 12.38 2.58 5.40
CA ASP A 86 12.68 1.16 5.58
C ASP A 86 11.41 0.39 5.92
N MET A 87 11.18 -0.69 5.20
CA MET A 87 9.99 -1.53 5.34
C MET A 87 10.39 -2.98 5.49
N LYS A 88 9.68 -3.70 6.35
CA LYS A 88 9.88 -5.13 6.57
C LYS A 88 8.55 -5.86 6.57
N VAL A 89 8.50 -6.99 5.87
CA VAL A 89 7.36 -7.91 5.88
C VAL A 89 7.91 -9.29 6.19
N ALA A 90 7.43 -9.88 7.28
CA ALA A 90 7.94 -11.17 7.76
C ALA A 90 7.63 -12.31 6.78
N THR A 91 6.43 -12.29 6.17
CA THR A 91 6.01 -13.30 5.22
C THR A 91 5.12 -12.68 4.14
N VAL A 92 5.39 -13.02 2.90
CA VAL A 92 4.55 -12.67 1.75
C VAL A 92 3.86 -13.93 1.28
N PHE A 93 2.53 -13.93 1.30
CA PHE A 93 1.72 -15.04 0.82
C PHE A 93 1.32 -14.87 -0.64
N LEU A 94 1.02 -15.98 -1.28
CA LEU A 94 0.49 -15.99 -2.64
C LEU A 94 -0.78 -15.11 -2.70
N SER A 95 -0.97 -14.41 -3.80
CA SER A 95 -2.14 -13.56 -4.00
C SER A 95 -2.65 -13.68 -5.43
N ARG A 96 -3.97 -13.74 -5.59
CA ARG A 96 -4.62 -13.64 -6.91
C ARG A 96 -4.42 -12.27 -7.56
N ARG A 97 -4.19 -11.24 -6.76
CA ARG A 97 -4.05 -9.85 -7.22
C ARG A 97 -2.64 -9.35 -6.94
N LYS A 98 -2.11 -8.58 -7.86
CA LYS A 98 -0.81 -7.90 -7.67
C LYS A 98 -0.97 -6.86 -6.57
N GLY A 99 -0.07 -6.90 -5.60
CA GLY A 99 0.09 -5.83 -4.62
C GLY A 99 0.81 -4.62 -5.22
N ALA A 100 0.61 -3.46 -4.63
CA ALA A 100 1.33 -2.24 -4.98
C ALA A 100 1.71 -1.47 -3.74
N LEU A 101 2.88 -0.85 -3.79
CA LEU A 101 3.33 0.16 -2.83
C LEU A 101 3.36 1.50 -3.53
N LEU A 102 2.83 2.52 -2.88
CA LEU A 102 2.85 3.88 -3.37
C LEU A 102 3.69 4.75 -2.43
N ALA A 103 4.82 5.27 -2.92
CA ALA A 103 5.60 6.27 -2.21
C ALA A 103 5.27 7.66 -2.76
N ARG A 104 4.82 8.55 -1.88
CA ARG A 104 4.64 9.97 -2.19
C ARG A 104 5.89 10.73 -1.82
N LEU A 105 6.45 11.42 -2.79
CA LEU A 105 7.61 12.27 -2.61
C LEU A 105 7.21 13.74 -2.67
N SER A 106 7.80 14.57 -1.82
CA SER A 106 7.84 16.01 -2.01
C SER A 106 9.21 16.43 -2.55
N ARG A 107 9.23 17.54 -3.27
CA ARG A 107 10.44 18.15 -3.77
C ARG A 107 10.68 19.49 -3.08
N THR A 108 11.94 19.85 -2.92
CA THR A 108 12.37 21.15 -2.42
C THR A 108 12.82 22.09 -3.55
N GLU A 109 13.11 21.53 -4.73
CA GLU A 109 13.62 22.24 -5.90
C GLU A 109 12.92 21.79 -7.19
N PRO A 110 12.97 22.59 -8.26
CA PRO A 110 12.50 22.19 -9.59
C PRO A 110 13.21 20.93 -10.08
N VAL A 111 12.48 20.06 -10.78
CA VAL A 111 13.00 18.81 -11.32
C VAL A 111 13.38 18.97 -12.78
N THR A 112 14.53 18.44 -13.17
CA THR A 112 15.00 18.43 -14.55
C THR A 112 14.85 17.05 -15.19
N PRO A 113 14.62 16.96 -16.52
CA PRO A 113 14.58 15.69 -17.22
C PRO A 113 15.83 14.85 -16.98
N GLY A 114 15.65 13.54 -16.73
CA GLY A 114 16.73 12.62 -16.41
C GLY A 114 17.15 12.59 -14.93
N GLN A 115 16.66 13.51 -14.12
CA GLN A 115 17.00 13.56 -12.70
C GLN A 115 16.48 12.30 -11.99
N SER A 116 17.32 11.70 -11.14
CA SER A 116 16.91 10.62 -10.24
C SER A 116 15.93 11.15 -9.19
N LEU A 117 14.87 10.40 -8.92
CA LEU A 117 13.85 10.74 -7.93
C LEU A 117 14.01 9.88 -6.67
N LEU A 118 14.26 8.59 -6.89
CA LEU A 118 14.23 7.58 -5.84
C LEU A 118 15.08 6.38 -6.22
N ARG A 119 15.77 5.81 -5.24
CA ARG A 119 16.38 4.48 -5.30
C ARG A 119 15.66 3.55 -4.32
N GLY A 120 15.40 2.33 -4.76
CA GLY A 120 14.85 1.27 -3.93
C GLY A 120 15.81 0.09 -3.90
N ALA A 121 16.01 -0.49 -2.73
CA ALA A 121 16.67 -1.77 -2.54
C ALA A 121 15.66 -2.75 -1.96
N LEU A 122 15.49 -3.90 -2.60
CA LEU A 122 14.61 -4.98 -2.19
C LEU A 122 15.44 -6.23 -1.93
N SER A 123 15.21 -6.89 -0.79
CA SER A 123 15.77 -8.21 -0.52
C SER A 123 14.73 -9.09 0.17
N PHE A 124 14.77 -10.38 -0.10
CA PHE A 124 13.87 -11.36 0.51
C PHE A 124 14.47 -12.77 0.40
N GLN A 125 13.97 -13.70 1.20
CA GLN A 125 14.24 -15.12 1.07
C GLN A 125 13.07 -15.79 0.36
N SER A 126 13.31 -16.57 -0.69
CA SER A 126 12.25 -17.34 -1.36
C SER A 126 11.69 -18.43 -0.43
N ALA A 127 10.56 -19.02 -0.80
CA ALA A 127 9.98 -20.12 -0.03
C ALA A 127 10.94 -21.33 0.09
N GLU A 128 11.80 -21.54 -0.93
CA GLU A 128 12.81 -22.59 -0.96
C GLU A 128 14.09 -22.23 -0.19
N GLY A 129 14.17 -21.03 0.38
CA GLY A 129 15.29 -20.57 1.22
C GLY A 129 16.39 -19.82 0.47
N ALA A 130 16.24 -19.58 -0.83
CA ALA A 130 17.22 -18.82 -1.60
C ALA A 130 17.09 -17.31 -1.34
N GLU A 131 18.23 -16.65 -1.12
CA GLU A 131 18.28 -15.19 -0.99
C GLU A 131 18.15 -14.52 -2.36
N SER A 132 17.35 -13.47 -2.43
CA SER A 132 17.14 -12.66 -3.62
C SER A 132 17.25 -11.19 -3.30
N SER A 133 17.80 -10.41 -4.22
CA SER A 133 17.87 -8.96 -4.10
C SER A 133 17.65 -8.26 -5.44
N SER A 134 17.09 -7.06 -5.39
CA SER A 134 16.85 -6.23 -6.57
C SER A 134 17.03 -4.76 -6.24
N LEU A 135 17.54 -4.00 -7.20
CA LEU A 135 17.62 -2.55 -7.13
C LEU A 135 16.57 -1.94 -8.06
N LEU A 136 15.89 -0.95 -7.57
CA LEU A 136 14.89 -0.16 -8.28
C LEU A 136 15.38 1.27 -8.39
N THR A 137 15.15 1.90 -9.53
CA THR A 137 15.41 3.32 -9.71
C THR A 137 14.21 3.98 -10.37
N ALA A 138 13.86 5.18 -9.91
CA ALA A 138 12.89 6.03 -10.57
C ALA A 138 13.56 7.33 -10.95
N SER A 139 13.37 7.76 -12.20
CA SER A 139 13.89 9.01 -12.72
C SER A 139 12.77 9.80 -13.39
N TYR A 140 12.88 11.10 -13.40
CA TYR A 140 11.97 11.99 -14.13
C TYR A 140 12.31 11.94 -15.62
N SER A 141 11.43 11.39 -16.42
CA SER A 141 11.65 11.24 -17.87
C SER A 141 11.52 12.55 -18.66
N GLY A 142 11.04 13.62 -18.02
CA GLY A 142 10.58 14.81 -18.73
C GLY A 142 9.19 14.52 -19.33
N GLY A 143 8.20 15.17 -18.86
CA GLY A 143 6.85 15.17 -19.42
C GLY A 143 6.47 16.61 -19.76
N GLU A 144 5.34 16.79 -20.40
CA GLU A 144 4.74 18.10 -20.53
C GLU A 144 4.67 18.75 -19.15
N PRO A 145 5.11 19.99 -19.00
CA PRO A 145 4.92 20.70 -17.76
C PRO A 145 3.43 20.67 -17.46
N LEU A 146 3.06 20.34 -16.22
CA LEU A 146 1.68 20.35 -15.77
C LEU A 146 1.13 21.77 -15.86
N ALA A 147 0.81 22.20 -17.06
CA ALA A 147 0.14 23.47 -17.33
C ALA A 147 -1.33 23.43 -16.88
N THR A 148 -1.82 22.28 -16.48
CA THR A 148 -3.21 22.05 -16.11
C THR A 148 -3.29 21.57 -14.66
N THR A 149 -4.45 21.75 -14.05
CA THR A 149 -4.78 21.20 -12.71
C THR A 149 -4.91 19.68 -12.73
N GLU A 150 -4.72 19.04 -13.89
CA GLU A 150 -4.86 17.60 -14.04
C GLU A 150 -3.59 16.87 -13.64
N ALA A 151 -3.75 15.80 -12.87
CA ALA A 151 -2.66 14.94 -12.50
C ALA A 151 -2.17 14.14 -13.73
N TRP A 152 -0.86 14.15 -13.93
CA TRP A 152 -0.22 13.38 -14.99
C TRP A 152 0.29 12.03 -14.45
N TYR A 153 0.09 10.98 -15.22
CA TYR A 153 0.54 9.64 -14.90
C TYR A 153 1.25 9.00 -16.08
N SER A 154 2.45 8.49 -15.86
CA SER A 154 3.21 7.77 -16.90
C SER A 154 2.58 6.43 -17.28
N GLN A 155 1.79 5.84 -16.39
CA GLN A 155 1.17 4.53 -16.56
C GLN A 155 -0.20 4.47 -15.89
N GLN A 156 -1.14 3.77 -16.51
CA GLN A 156 -2.49 3.56 -15.96
C GLN A 156 -2.48 2.78 -14.64
N THR A 157 -1.51 1.88 -14.45
CA THR A 157 -1.35 1.16 -13.17
C THR A 157 -1.02 2.10 -12.01
N VAL A 158 -0.21 3.13 -12.25
CA VAL A 158 0.08 4.16 -11.24
C VAL A 158 -1.18 4.96 -10.96
N ARG A 159 -1.92 5.37 -11.98
CA ARG A 159 -3.20 6.08 -11.84
C ARG A 159 -4.18 5.29 -10.97
N LYS A 160 -4.40 4.02 -11.28
CA LYS A 160 -5.25 3.12 -10.48
C LYS A 160 -4.81 3.03 -9.03
N THR A 161 -3.51 2.90 -8.78
CA THR A 161 -2.97 2.81 -7.42
C THR A 161 -3.19 4.11 -6.64
N VAL A 162 -3.01 5.26 -7.28
CA VAL A 162 -3.28 6.57 -6.67
C VAL A 162 -4.76 6.74 -6.39
N ALA A 163 -5.64 6.41 -7.33
CA ALA A 163 -7.09 6.48 -7.15
C ALA A 163 -7.55 5.59 -5.98
N LEU A 164 -7.06 4.34 -5.91
CA LEU A 164 -7.34 3.44 -4.79
C LEU A 164 -6.85 4.00 -3.45
N THR A 165 -5.65 4.57 -3.43
CA THR A 165 -5.09 5.18 -2.21
C THR A 165 -5.95 6.37 -1.77
N ASN A 166 -6.36 7.23 -2.68
CA ASN A 166 -7.24 8.37 -2.38
C ASN A 166 -8.60 7.90 -1.86
N PHE A 167 -9.16 6.81 -2.41
CA PHE A 167 -10.38 6.19 -1.88
C PHE A 167 -10.21 5.77 -0.42
N VAL A 168 -9.18 4.98 -0.14
CA VAL A 168 -8.94 4.48 1.23
C VAL A 168 -8.73 5.62 2.22
N LEU A 169 -7.94 6.63 1.86
CA LEU A 169 -7.70 7.80 2.71
C LEU A 169 -8.97 8.65 2.89
N GLY A 170 -9.74 8.84 1.85
CA GLY A 170 -11.01 9.58 1.90
C GLY A 170 -12.03 8.86 2.78
N ALA A 171 -12.22 7.56 2.58
CA ALA A 171 -13.14 6.75 3.38
C ALA A 171 -12.73 6.72 4.86
N LYS A 172 -11.43 6.51 5.13
CA LYS A 172 -10.90 6.55 6.50
C LYS A 172 -11.11 7.92 7.14
N GLY A 173 -10.73 8.99 6.45
CA GLY A 173 -10.90 10.36 6.98
C GLY A 173 -12.36 10.73 7.22
N ALA A 174 -13.29 10.29 6.36
CA ALA A 174 -14.72 10.46 6.57
C ALA A 174 -15.21 9.70 7.80
N SER A 175 -14.76 8.46 7.98
CA SER A 175 -15.05 7.64 9.17
C SER A 175 -14.51 8.32 10.44
N ASP A 176 -13.26 8.75 10.46
CA ASP A 176 -12.63 9.41 11.60
C ASP A 176 -13.42 10.67 12.01
N LYS A 177 -13.83 11.50 11.04
CA LYS A 177 -14.68 12.68 11.27
C LYS A 177 -16.05 12.32 11.83
N TRP A 178 -16.67 11.28 11.30
CA TRP A 178 -17.99 10.83 11.77
C TRP A 178 -17.95 10.44 13.25
N TYR A 179 -16.96 9.62 13.64
CA TYR A 179 -16.81 9.20 15.03
C TYR A 179 -16.35 10.32 15.96
N ALA A 180 -15.68 11.34 15.43
CA ALA A 180 -15.36 12.58 16.17
C ALA A 180 -16.57 13.53 16.32
N GLY A 181 -17.74 13.20 15.76
CA GLY A 181 -18.95 14.01 15.83
C GLY A 181 -19.11 15.05 14.72
N ASP A 182 -18.11 15.24 13.85
CA ASP A 182 -18.17 16.12 12.67
C ASP A 182 -18.87 15.43 11.50
N LYS A 183 -20.18 15.24 11.62
CA LYS A 183 -20.97 14.54 10.58
C LYS A 183 -21.05 15.31 9.26
N ALA A 184 -21.05 16.62 9.31
CA ALA A 184 -21.08 17.47 8.13
C ALA A 184 -19.76 17.37 7.35
N GLY A 185 -18.62 17.48 8.06
CA GLY A 185 -17.30 17.30 7.46
C GLY A 185 -17.04 15.88 6.97
N ALA A 186 -17.61 14.86 7.64
CA ALA A 186 -17.54 13.47 7.19
C ALA A 186 -18.24 13.29 5.83
N ARG A 187 -19.47 13.82 5.72
CA ARG A 187 -20.24 13.77 4.47
C ARG A 187 -19.54 14.51 3.34
N ALA A 188 -19.11 15.75 3.59
CA ALA A 188 -18.41 16.55 2.58
C ALA A 188 -17.13 15.87 2.06
N LEU A 189 -16.40 15.18 2.93
CA LEU A 189 -15.20 14.42 2.53
C LEU A 189 -15.57 13.16 1.73
N ALA A 190 -16.63 12.46 2.10
CA ALA A 190 -17.13 11.31 1.34
C ALA A 190 -17.59 11.71 -0.06
N ASP A 191 -18.40 12.76 -0.18
CA ASP A 191 -18.91 13.28 -1.45
C ASP A 191 -17.74 13.69 -2.37
N ARG A 192 -16.77 14.46 -1.85
CA ARG A 192 -15.56 14.85 -2.61
C ARG A 192 -14.73 13.64 -3.05
N THR A 193 -14.66 12.61 -2.22
CA THR A 193 -13.93 11.38 -2.56
C THR A 193 -14.64 10.64 -3.70
N ALA A 194 -15.98 10.57 -3.66
CA ALA A 194 -16.77 9.96 -4.72
C ALA A 194 -16.60 10.69 -6.05
N GLU A 195 -16.75 12.03 -6.07
CA GLU A 195 -16.54 12.85 -7.26
C GLU A 195 -15.15 12.63 -7.89
N LEU A 196 -14.10 12.57 -7.06
CA LEU A 196 -12.74 12.31 -7.54
C LEU A 196 -12.65 10.93 -8.20
N LEU A 197 -13.28 9.91 -7.61
CA LEU A 197 -13.23 8.55 -8.14
C LEU A 197 -14.03 8.39 -9.42
N GLU A 198 -15.19 9.04 -9.52
CA GLU A 198 -15.99 9.08 -10.76
C GLU A 198 -15.17 9.68 -11.90
N HIS A 199 -14.54 10.83 -11.67
CA HIS A 199 -13.66 11.48 -12.63
C HIS A 199 -12.46 10.61 -13.03
N GLU A 200 -11.87 9.86 -12.10
CA GLU A 200 -10.78 8.93 -12.40
C GLU A 200 -11.26 7.68 -13.15
N ALA A 201 -12.47 7.19 -12.84
CA ALA A 201 -13.06 6.02 -13.51
C ALA A 201 -13.29 6.24 -15.02
N GLU A 202 -13.64 7.46 -15.41
CA GLU A 202 -13.80 7.83 -16.83
C GLU A 202 -12.48 7.80 -17.63
N ARG A 203 -11.34 7.77 -16.93
CA ARG A 203 -9.99 7.86 -17.52
C ARG A 203 -9.18 6.56 -17.40
N LEU A 204 -9.74 5.56 -16.75
CA LEU A 204 -9.14 4.23 -16.56
C LEU A 204 -9.63 3.23 -17.59
#